data_6cefe548562b7f717429b3e573eb7826
#
_entry.id   6cefe548562b7f717429b3e573eb7826
#
_cell.length_a   1.000
_cell.length_b   1.000
_cell.length_c   1.000
_cell.angle_alpha   90.00
_cell.angle_beta   90.00
_cell.angle_gamma   90.00
#
_symmetry.space_group_name_H-M   'P 1'
#
loop_
_entity.id
_entity.type
_entity.pdbx_description
1 polymer ?
#
loop_
_entity_poly.entity_id
_entity_poly.type
_entity_poly.pdbx_seq_one_letter_code
_entity_poly.pdbx_strand_id
1 'polypeptide(L)' 'MAQGTVKWFNAEKGFGFIAQDGGGPDVFVHYSAIDVQGYRSLDENQKVEFEVTQGPKGPQADQVRPI' A
#
# COMPACT_ATOMS: atom_id res chain seq x y z
N MET A 1 11.49 -0.43 7.49
CA MET A 1 10.26 -0.25 6.71
C MET A 1 9.15 -1.09 7.30
N ALA A 2 7.94 -0.61 7.24
CA ALA A 2 6.79 -1.37 7.72
C ALA A 2 6.44 -2.48 6.73
N GLN A 3 5.76 -3.50 7.21
CA GLN A 3 5.24 -4.59 6.39
C GLN A 3 3.75 -4.73 6.63
N GLY A 4 3.04 -5.18 5.61
CA GLY A 4 1.61 -5.39 5.71
C GLY A 4 1.08 -6.26 4.61
N THR A 5 -0.24 -6.42 4.63
CA THR A 5 -0.98 -7.23 3.68
C THR A 5 -2.02 -6.36 3.00
N VAL A 6 -2.06 -6.41 1.68
CA VAL A 6 -3.03 -5.62 0.91
C VAL A 6 -4.43 -6.12 1.22
N LYS A 7 -5.31 -5.23 1.70
CA LYS A 7 -6.72 -5.57 1.94
C LYS A 7 -7.48 -5.60 0.63
N TRP A 8 -7.30 -4.56 -0.17
CA TRP A 8 -7.85 -4.48 -1.51
C TRP A 8 -7.15 -3.36 -2.27
N PHE A 9 -7.21 -3.45 -3.58
CA PHE A 9 -6.65 -2.42 -4.45
C PHE A 9 -7.51 -2.32 -5.70
N ASN A 10 -7.89 -1.10 -6.08
CA ASN A 10 -8.68 -0.87 -7.29
C ASN A 10 -7.75 -0.28 -8.36
N ALA A 11 -7.39 -1.11 -9.34
CA ALA A 11 -6.45 -0.71 -10.37
C ALA A 11 -7.02 0.38 -11.29
N GLU A 12 -8.33 0.41 -11.46
CA GLU A 12 -8.98 1.44 -12.28
C GLU A 12 -8.87 2.81 -11.62
N LYS A 13 -9.15 2.88 -10.32
CA LYS A 13 -9.10 4.14 -9.58
C LYS A 13 -7.69 4.45 -9.10
N GLY A 14 -6.82 3.46 -9.03
CA GLY A 14 -5.43 3.64 -8.69
C GLY A 14 -5.14 3.77 -7.22
N PHE A 15 -5.97 3.19 -6.34
CA PHE A 15 -5.69 3.24 -4.90
C PHE A 15 -6.27 2.04 -4.18
N GLY A 16 -5.82 1.86 -2.93
CA GLY A 16 -6.28 0.79 -2.08
C GLY A 16 -5.83 0.98 -0.65
N PHE A 17 -5.91 -0.08 0.15
CA PHE A 17 -5.55 -0.05 1.55
C PHE A 17 -4.72 -1.28 1.94
N ILE A 18 -3.80 -1.05 2.86
CA ILE A 18 -2.90 -2.08 3.39
C ILE A 18 -3.16 -2.22 4.88
N ALA A 19 -3.33 -3.45 5.35
CA ALA A 19 -3.40 -3.74 6.78
C ALA A 19 -1.98 -3.93 7.30
N GLN A 20 -1.61 -3.19 8.34
CA GLN A 20 -0.28 -3.28 8.93
C GLN A 20 -0.12 -4.57 9.71
N ASP A 21 0.99 -5.28 9.52
CA ASP A 21 1.24 -6.55 10.21
C ASP A 21 1.35 -6.37 11.73
N GLY A 22 1.89 -5.26 12.18
CA GLY A 22 2.02 -4.96 13.59
C GLY A 22 0.77 -4.42 14.26
N GLY A 23 -0.32 -4.30 13.50
CA GLY A 23 -1.55 -3.68 13.99
C GLY A 23 -1.57 -2.19 13.72
N GLY A 24 -2.67 -1.55 14.09
CA GLY A 24 -2.86 -0.13 13.87
C GLY A 24 -3.83 0.14 12.74
N PRO A 25 -4.01 1.40 12.34
CA PRO A 25 -4.97 1.75 11.29
C PRO A 25 -4.51 1.26 9.93
N ASP A 26 -5.48 1.03 9.03
CA ASP A 26 -5.17 0.71 7.64
C ASP A 26 -4.44 1.89 7.00
N VAL A 27 -3.55 1.56 6.08
CA VAL A 27 -2.72 2.57 5.42
C VAL A 27 -3.18 2.72 3.98
N PHE A 28 -3.48 3.96 3.58
CA PHE A 28 -3.87 4.28 2.22
C PHE A 28 -2.67 4.11 1.29
N VAL A 29 -2.89 3.54 0.11
CA VAL A 29 -1.84 3.41 -0.91
C VAL A 29 -2.39 3.86 -2.26
N HIS A 30 -1.62 4.72 -2.94
CA HIS A 30 -1.91 5.20 -4.29
C HIS A 30 -0.94 4.54 -5.27
N TYR A 31 -1.37 4.32 -6.53
CA TYR A 31 -0.53 3.62 -7.49
C TYR A 31 0.82 4.30 -7.70
N SER A 32 0.88 5.62 -7.54
CA SER A 32 2.13 6.36 -7.69
C SER A 32 3.17 6.01 -6.63
N ALA A 33 2.74 5.40 -5.52
CA ALA A 33 3.63 5.00 -4.43
C ALA A 33 4.16 3.57 -4.60
N ILE A 34 3.68 2.85 -5.60
CA ILE A 34 4.11 1.46 -5.84
C ILE A 34 5.42 1.47 -6.61
N ASP A 35 6.46 0.93 -5.98
CA ASP A 35 7.81 0.95 -6.53
C ASP A 35 8.08 -0.34 -7.29
N VAL A 36 7.43 -0.48 -8.45
CA VAL A 36 7.65 -1.57 -9.40
C VAL A 36 7.66 -1.02 -10.80
N GLN A 37 8.29 -1.72 -11.72
CA GLN A 37 8.28 -1.35 -13.12
C GLN A 37 7.05 -1.91 -13.82
N GLY A 38 6.55 -1.19 -14.80
CA GLY A 38 5.42 -1.62 -15.58
C GLY A 38 4.10 -1.28 -14.92
N TYR A 39 3.15 -2.22 -14.97
CA TYR A 39 1.82 -2.01 -14.46
C TYR A 39 1.81 -1.98 -12.94
N ARG A 40 1.38 -0.87 -12.36
CA ARG A 40 1.41 -0.65 -10.92
C ARG A 40 0.09 -1.04 -10.31
N SER A 41 0.02 -2.28 -9.85
CA SER A 41 -1.17 -2.83 -9.23
C SER A 41 -0.76 -3.76 -8.10
N LEU A 42 -1.67 -3.93 -7.14
CA LEU A 42 -1.47 -4.85 -6.01
C LEU A 42 -2.63 -5.83 -5.98
N ASP A 43 -2.33 -7.06 -5.58
CA ASP A 43 -3.35 -8.09 -5.44
C ASP A 43 -3.83 -8.14 -4.00
N GLU A 44 -5.08 -8.55 -3.82
CA GLU A 44 -5.66 -8.77 -2.50
C GLU A 44 -4.84 -9.84 -1.77
N ASN A 45 -4.55 -9.58 -0.50
CA ASN A 45 -3.77 -10.47 0.39
C ASN A 45 -2.27 -10.54 0.05
N GLN A 46 -1.80 -9.72 -0.88
CA GLN A 46 -0.38 -9.68 -1.21
C GLN A 46 0.43 -9.04 -0.08
N LYS A 47 1.59 -9.63 0.24
CA LYS A 47 2.50 -9.06 1.25
C LYS A 47 3.37 -7.99 0.61
N VAL A 48 3.48 -6.87 1.30
CA VAL A 48 4.26 -5.73 0.82
C VAL A 48 5.04 -5.10 1.96
N GLU A 49 6.12 -4.40 1.61
CA GLU A 49 6.79 -3.51 2.56
C GLU A 49 6.65 -2.07 2.06
N PHE A 50 6.66 -1.14 2.98
CA PHE A 50 6.39 0.26 2.65
C PHE A 50 6.84 1.17 3.76
N GLU A 51 6.89 2.47 3.46
CA GLU A 51 7.09 3.50 4.48
C GLU A 51 5.75 4.16 4.79
N VAL A 52 5.51 4.43 6.07
CA VAL A 52 4.30 5.11 6.50
C VAL A 52 4.58 6.60 6.58
N THR A 53 3.78 7.39 5.84
CA THR A 53 3.84 8.84 5.88
C THR A 53 2.46 9.37 6.23
N GLN A 54 2.38 10.67 6.55
CA GLN A 54 1.11 11.31 6.82
C GLN A 54 0.63 12.03 5.57
N GLY A 55 -0.56 11.67 5.12
CA GLY A 55 -1.18 12.29 3.96
C GLY A 55 -2.50 12.96 4.33
N PRO A 56 -3.17 13.56 3.35
CA PRO A 56 -4.45 14.24 3.59
C PRO A 56 -5.54 13.32 4.17
N LYS A 57 -5.45 12.04 3.90
CA LYS A 57 -6.44 11.05 4.33
C LYS A 57 -5.98 10.27 5.57
N GLY A 58 -4.87 10.65 6.18
CA GLY A 58 -4.30 9.95 7.32
C GLY A 58 -3.04 9.18 6.95
N PRO A 59 -2.75 8.04 7.61
CA PRO A 59 -1.55 7.28 7.28
C PRO A 59 -1.56 6.83 5.82
N GLN A 60 -0.43 7.01 5.16
CA GLN A 60 -0.30 6.74 3.73
C GLN A 60 0.99 5.97 3.48
N ALA A 61 0.92 4.98 2.58
CA ALA A 61 2.08 4.17 2.23
C ALA A 61 2.88 4.84 1.12
N ASP A 62 4.19 4.75 1.23
CA ASP A 62 5.11 5.24 0.21
C ASP A 62 6.15 4.18 -0.05
N GLN A 63 6.75 4.19 -1.23
CA GLN A 63 7.77 3.23 -1.64
C GLN A 63 7.32 1.78 -1.40
N VAL A 64 6.10 1.49 -1.83
CA VAL A 64 5.49 0.17 -1.63
C VAL A 64 6.09 -0.82 -2.61
N ARG A 65 6.51 -1.97 -2.12
CA ARG A 65 7.05 -3.02 -2.99
C ARG A 65 6.65 -4.41 -2.46
N PRO A 66 6.49 -5.36 -3.36
CA PRO A 66 6.18 -6.75 -2.95
C PRO A 66 7.36 -7.35 -2.20
N ILE A 67 7.03 -8.22 -1.25
CA ILE A 67 8.04 -8.99 -0.54
C ILE A 67 8.10 -10.40 -1.11
#